data_37a416d1c3899db4f1e5defe1aba0c44
#
_entry.id   37a416d1c3899db4f1e5defe1aba0c44
#
_cell.length_a   1.000
_cell.length_b   1.000
_cell.length_c   1.000
_cell.angle_alpha   90.00
_cell.angle_beta   90.00
_cell.angle_gamma   90.00
#
_symmetry.space_group_name_H-M   'P 1'
#
loop_
_entity.id
_entity.type
_entity.pdbx_description
1 polymer ?
#
loop_
_entity_poly.entity_id
_entity_poly.type
_entity_poly.pdbx_seq_one_letter_code
_entity_poly.pdbx_strand_id
1 'polypeptide(L)'
;MLKVVIYSHYFAPSVGGVETSVEALARGLTRYTEVNGSPEFEIVVVTNTAAGEFDDHALPFPVVRSPSLLELLGLVCRSHVLHLAGPALLPLLLARIFRKPTVVEHHGYQAICLNGGLLHEPDRAVCPGHFQAGRLGECFRCQRSELSSSLKSLRRLVLTKMRNALCQGVENIAISEHVRKRNALPHSRVMYYGIEDVFEGETVASTVSTCPTRLCFAYVGRLVSEKGLPVLLDAAARLQKEGHEFNVLLVGDGPERSKLDGEIERQGLRARVRITGFLRGPQLSTLLQDVHVVVMPSVCEETAGLAAIEQMMRGRLVIASAIGGLGEVVGSAGIVCPPGDAEALAGCMSAVIAHPERIAALGSKARERALSTFGYTRMLEEHAQVYRRAASKRRVSNLPRS
;
A
#
# COMPACT_ATOMS: atom_id res chain seq x y z
N MET A 1 0.83 -27.35 -14.26
CA MET A 1 1.07 -25.90 -14.30
C MET A 1 -0.26 -25.15 -14.37
N LEU A 2 -0.54 -24.23 -13.42
CA LEU A 2 -1.75 -23.42 -13.39
C LEU A 2 -1.51 -22.08 -14.10
N LYS A 3 -2.34 -21.78 -15.11
CA LYS A 3 -2.29 -20.48 -15.80
C LYS A 3 -3.05 -19.43 -15.01
N VAL A 4 -2.33 -18.41 -14.52
CA VAL A 4 -2.88 -17.28 -13.77
C VAL A 4 -2.73 -16.01 -14.59
N VAL A 5 -3.83 -15.35 -14.84
CA VAL A 5 -3.82 -14.01 -15.44
C VAL A 5 -3.97 -12.99 -14.31
N ILE A 6 -2.98 -12.13 -14.10
CA ILE A 6 -3.00 -11.03 -13.13
C ILE A 6 -3.35 -9.74 -13.88
N TYR A 7 -4.52 -9.19 -13.63
CA TYR A 7 -4.92 -7.90 -14.19
C TYR A 7 -4.68 -6.79 -13.17
N SER A 8 -3.86 -5.83 -13.52
CA SER A 8 -3.64 -4.61 -12.76
C SER A 8 -3.88 -3.38 -13.63
N HIS A 9 -4.68 -2.43 -13.14
CA HIS A 9 -4.92 -1.19 -13.89
C HIS A 9 -3.63 -0.39 -14.06
N TYR A 10 -2.78 -0.39 -13.05
CA TYR A 10 -1.46 0.25 -13.05
C TYR A 10 -0.35 -0.80 -12.91
N PHE A 11 0.74 -0.60 -13.63
CA PHE A 11 1.94 -1.45 -13.60
C PHE A 11 3.17 -0.62 -13.98
N ALA A 12 4.38 -1.19 -13.86
CA ALA A 12 5.60 -0.53 -14.32
C ALA A 12 5.45 0.05 -15.75
N PRO A 13 6.03 1.23 -16.06
CA PRO A 13 6.97 2.05 -15.29
C PRO A 13 6.34 2.93 -14.20
N SER A 14 5.03 2.91 -14.03
CA SER A 14 4.35 3.62 -12.93
C SER A 14 4.85 3.07 -11.60
N VAL A 15 5.09 3.96 -10.62
CA VAL A 15 5.64 3.62 -9.31
C VAL A 15 4.59 3.85 -8.23
N GLY A 16 4.22 2.81 -7.53
CA GLY A 16 3.27 2.84 -6.43
C GLY A 16 3.20 1.49 -5.71
N GLY A 17 2.45 1.44 -4.62
CA GLY A 17 2.36 0.23 -3.80
C GLY A 17 1.73 -0.96 -4.53
N VAL A 18 0.73 -0.70 -5.37
CA VAL A 18 0.05 -1.75 -6.15
C VAL A 18 0.99 -2.30 -7.21
N GLU A 19 1.64 -1.42 -7.98
CA GLU A 19 2.55 -1.76 -9.06
C GLU A 19 3.70 -2.63 -8.55
N THR A 20 4.34 -2.18 -7.46
CA THR A 20 5.45 -2.91 -6.81
C THR A 20 4.99 -4.28 -6.30
N SER A 21 3.82 -4.35 -5.66
CA SER A 21 3.28 -5.62 -5.14
C SER A 21 2.93 -6.60 -6.25
N VAL A 22 2.29 -6.14 -7.33
CA VAL A 22 1.93 -6.98 -8.48
C VAL A 22 3.17 -7.51 -9.19
N GLU A 23 4.19 -6.68 -9.39
CA GLU A 23 5.45 -7.11 -9.98
C GLU A 23 6.15 -8.16 -9.10
N ALA A 24 6.26 -7.90 -7.79
CA ALA A 24 6.85 -8.82 -6.82
C ALA A 24 6.11 -10.17 -6.82
N LEU A 25 4.77 -10.14 -6.74
CA LEU A 25 3.94 -11.35 -6.78
C LEU A 25 4.15 -12.13 -8.09
N ALA A 26 4.11 -11.48 -9.24
CA ALA A 26 4.29 -12.12 -10.54
C ALA A 26 5.68 -12.73 -10.69
N ARG A 27 6.76 -12.03 -10.27
CA ARG A 27 8.13 -12.55 -10.28
C ARG A 27 8.30 -13.79 -9.40
N GLY A 28 7.76 -13.75 -8.19
CA GLY A 28 7.87 -14.86 -7.25
C GLY A 28 7.09 -16.09 -7.71
N LEU A 29 5.87 -15.91 -8.17
CA LEU A 29 5.05 -17.02 -8.65
C LEU A 29 5.60 -17.66 -9.93
N THR A 30 6.25 -16.90 -10.80
CA THR A 30 6.91 -17.48 -11.99
C THR A 30 8.08 -18.40 -11.61
N ARG A 31 8.74 -18.13 -10.48
CA ARG A 31 9.82 -18.96 -9.93
C ARG A 31 9.35 -20.03 -8.95
N TYR A 32 8.05 -20.03 -8.64
CA TYR A 32 7.48 -20.94 -7.65
C TYR A 32 7.39 -22.36 -8.26
N THR A 33 8.02 -23.33 -7.60
CA THR A 33 8.10 -24.70 -8.08
C THR A 33 7.33 -25.67 -7.20
N GLU A 34 6.83 -26.73 -7.80
CA GLU A 34 6.34 -27.91 -7.09
C GLU A 34 7.50 -28.67 -6.42
N VAL A 35 7.18 -29.63 -5.57
CA VAL A 35 8.16 -30.49 -4.87
C VAL A 35 9.12 -31.21 -5.84
N ASN A 36 8.65 -31.47 -7.06
CA ASN A 36 9.44 -32.12 -8.12
C ASN A 36 10.35 -31.16 -8.91
N GLY A 37 10.37 -29.87 -8.53
CA GLY A 37 11.17 -28.83 -9.18
C GLY A 37 10.56 -28.26 -10.46
N SER A 38 9.37 -28.70 -10.89
CA SER A 38 8.70 -28.13 -12.07
C SER A 38 7.97 -26.81 -11.72
N PRO A 39 7.88 -25.83 -12.66
CA PRO A 39 7.12 -24.62 -12.44
C PRO A 39 5.64 -24.93 -12.18
N GLU A 40 5.10 -24.37 -11.09
CA GLU A 40 3.70 -24.59 -10.74
C GLU A 40 2.75 -23.64 -11.49
N PHE A 41 3.20 -22.40 -11.73
CA PHE A 41 2.38 -21.35 -12.31
C PHE A 41 2.92 -20.83 -13.64
N GLU A 42 2.02 -20.58 -14.59
CA GLU A 42 2.24 -19.77 -15.79
C GLU A 42 1.58 -18.42 -15.55
N ILE A 43 2.37 -17.38 -15.39
CA ILE A 43 1.89 -16.03 -15.07
C ILE A 43 1.83 -15.19 -16.33
N VAL A 44 0.74 -14.43 -16.50
CA VAL A 44 0.59 -13.38 -17.50
C VAL A 44 0.07 -12.14 -16.78
N VAL A 45 0.77 -11.02 -16.90
CA VAL A 45 0.30 -9.73 -16.36
C VAL A 45 -0.42 -8.96 -17.47
N VAL A 46 -1.57 -8.40 -17.14
CA VAL A 46 -2.37 -7.55 -18.04
C VAL A 46 -2.54 -6.18 -17.42
N THR A 47 -2.25 -5.12 -18.15
CA THR A 47 -2.32 -3.75 -17.64
C THR A 47 -2.79 -2.75 -18.69
N ASN A 48 -3.30 -1.59 -18.22
CA ASN A 48 -3.59 -0.44 -19.05
C ASN A 48 -2.46 0.61 -19.10
N THR A 49 -1.39 0.40 -18.31
CA THR A 49 -0.24 1.30 -18.31
C THR A 49 0.59 1.11 -19.58
N ALA A 50 0.89 2.19 -20.29
CA ALA A 50 1.80 2.16 -21.44
C ALA A 50 3.22 1.79 -20.99
N ALA A 51 3.98 1.09 -21.85
CA ALA A 51 5.36 0.69 -21.53
C ALA A 51 6.31 1.90 -21.43
N GLY A 52 6.13 2.92 -22.27
CA GLY A 52 7.12 3.97 -22.40
C GLY A 52 8.49 3.38 -22.76
N GLU A 53 9.51 3.74 -21.99
CA GLU A 53 10.86 3.20 -22.11
C GLU A 53 11.10 1.91 -21.27
N PHE A 54 10.08 1.39 -20.61
CA PHE A 54 10.21 0.19 -19.76
C PHE A 54 10.31 -1.07 -20.63
N ASP A 55 11.34 -1.87 -20.38
CA ASP A 55 11.59 -3.12 -21.12
C ASP A 55 10.82 -4.29 -20.48
N ASP A 56 9.71 -4.67 -21.09
CA ASP A 56 8.92 -5.83 -20.67
C ASP A 56 9.66 -7.17 -20.85
N HIS A 57 10.66 -7.23 -21.76
CA HIS A 57 11.44 -8.45 -22.00
C HIS A 57 12.42 -8.76 -20.85
N ALA A 58 12.72 -7.78 -20.00
CA ALA A 58 13.50 -7.99 -18.78
C ALA A 58 12.71 -8.70 -17.67
N LEU A 59 11.40 -8.90 -17.85
CA LEU A 59 10.55 -9.59 -16.90
C LEU A 59 10.51 -11.11 -17.18
N PRO A 60 10.45 -11.97 -16.15
CA PRO A 60 10.38 -13.43 -16.33
C PRO A 60 8.97 -13.93 -16.71
N PHE A 61 8.05 -13.03 -17.04
CA PHE A 61 6.68 -13.32 -17.45
C PHE A 61 6.22 -12.33 -18.52
N PRO A 62 5.29 -12.71 -19.42
CA PRO A 62 4.74 -11.82 -20.41
C PRO A 62 3.84 -10.75 -19.80
N VAL A 63 3.92 -9.53 -20.37
CA VAL A 63 3.05 -8.39 -20.04
C VAL A 63 2.24 -8.04 -21.28
N VAL A 64 0.91 -7.99 -21.14
CA VAL A 64 -0.02 -7.56 -22.18
C VAL A 64 -0.56 -6.19 -21.81
N ARG A 65 -0.21 -5.19 -22.62
CA ARG A 65 -0.56 -3.78 -22.36
C ARG A 65 -1.74 -3.34 -23.20
N SER A 66 -2.69 -2.67 -22.55
CA SER A 66 -3.92 -2.12 -23.19
C SER A 66 -4.58 -3.11 -24.15
N PRO A 67 -4.91 -4.33 -23.71
CA PRO A 67 -5.47 -5.35 -24.60
C PRO A 67 -6.78 -4.89 -25.20
N SER A 68 -7.02 -5.26 -26.45
CA SER A 68 -8.33 -5.21 -27.05
C SER A 68 -9.33 -6.10 -26.29
N LEU A 69 -10.61 -5.87 -26.49
CA LEU A 69 -11.65 -6.71 -25.85
C LEU A 69 -11.50 -8.20 -26.20
N LEU A 70 -11.15 -8.51 -27.44
CA LEU A 70 -10.98 -9.89 -27.91
C LEU A 70 -9.74 -10.55 -27.28
N GLU A 71 -8.63 -9.82 -27.16
CA GLU A 71 -7.43 -10.30 -26.48
C GLU A 71 -7.69 -10.56 -25.01
N LEU A 72 -8.33 -9.59 -24.31
CA LEU A 72 -8.68 -9.77 -22.90
C LEU A 72 -9.61 -10.97 -22.71
N LEU A 73 -10.62 -11.12 -23.58
CA LEU A 73 -11.51 -12.26 -23.58
C LEU A 73 -10.73 -13.57 -23.75
N GLY A 74 -9.83 -13.64 -24.74
CA GLY A 74 -8.98 -14.79 -24.98
C GLY A 74 -8.11 -15.15 -23.77
N LEU A 75 -7.52 -14.16 -23.11
CA LEU A 75 -6.73 -14.35 -21.88
C LEU A 75 -7.59 -14.87 -20.74
N VAL A 76 -8.75 -14.27 -20.48
CA VAL A 76 -9.68 -14.71 -19.43
C VAL A 76 -10.16 -16.14 -19.73
N CYS A 77 -10.55 -16.46 -20.98
CA CYS A 77 -11.02 -17.79 -21.33
C CYS A 77 -9.95 -18.89 -21.17
N ARG A 78 -8.69 -18.58 -21.43
CA ARG A 78 -7.57 -19.52 -21.29
C ARG A 78 -7.00 -19.61 -19.87
N SER A 79 -7.31 -18.67 -18.98
CA SER A 79 -6.84 -18.73 -17.60
C SER A 79 -7.49 -19.85 -16.79
N HIS A 80 -6.77 -20.42 -15.85
CA HIS A 80 -7.31 -21.28 -14.80
C HIS A 80 -7.82 -20.44 -13.63
N VAL A 81 -7.12 -19.36 -13.31
CA VAL A 81 -7.48 -18.37 -12.28
C VAL A 81 -7.27 -16.97 -12.85
N LEU A 82 -8.23 -16.09 -12.60
CA LEU A 82 -8.10 -14.65 -12.85
C LEU A 82 -7.87 -13.94 -11.51
N HIS A 83 -6.70 -13.32 -11.36
CA HIS A 83 -6.39 -12.46 -10.22
C HIS A 83 -6.52 -11.00 -10.64
N LEU A 84 -7.25 -10.20 -9.85
CA LEU A 84 -7.46 -8.78 -10.10
C LEU A 84 -6.84 -7.95 -8.97
N ALA A 85 -5.85 -7.15 -9.28
CA ALA A 85 -5.30 -6.16 -8.36
C ALA A 85 -6.22 -4.93 -8.28
N GLY A 86 -7.35 -5.12 -7.62
CA GLY A 86 -8.47 -4.20 -7.54
C GLY A 86 -9.69 -4.65 -8.35
N PRO A 87 -10.90 -4.17 -8.00
CA PRO A 87 -12.16 -4.61 -8.61
C PRO A 87 -12.38 -4.00 -10.01
N ALA A 88 -11.59 -4.43 -10.99
CA ALA A 88 -11.69 -4.00 -12.38
C ALA A 88 -12.97 -4.56 -13.01
N LEU A 89 -13.88 -3.67 -13.45
CA LEU A 89 -15.25 -4.05 -13.81
C LEU A 89 -15.30 -4.99 -15.03
N LEU A 90 -14.62 -4.65 -16.12
CA LEU A 90 -14.66 -5.45 -17.34
C LEU A 90 -14.13 -6.88 -17.15
N PRO A 91 -12.94 -7.08 -16.56
CA PRO A 91 -12.48 -8.42 -16.22
C PRO A 91 -13.42 -9.18 -15.27
N LEU A 92 -14.02 -8.52 -14.27
CA LEU A 92 -15.02 -9.13 -13.37
C LEU A 92 -16.27 -9.61 -14.13
N LEU A 93 -16.78 -8.81 -15.05
CA LEU A 93 -17.93 -9.18 -15.88
C LEU A 93 -17.61 -10.38 -16.77
N LEU A 94 -16.46 -10.35 -17.46
CA LEU A 94 -16.02 -11.48 -18.28
C LEU A 94 -15.84 -12.75 -17.43
N ALA A 95 -15.21 -12.64 -16.28
CA ALA A 95 -15.05 -13.76 -15.36
C ALA A 95 -16.40 -14.34 -14.92
N ARG A 96 -17.37 -13.49 -14.62
CA ARG A 96 -18.74 -13.90 -14.23
C ARG A 96 -19.46 -14.62 -15.35
N ILE A 97 -19.37 -14.10 -16.60
CA ILE A 97 -19.99 -14.69 -17.80
C ILE A 97 -19.37 -16.07 -18.09
N PHE A 98 -18.04 -16.16 -18.06
CA PHE A 98 -17.32 -17.41 -18.39
C PHE A 98 -17.06 -18.30 -17.17
N ARG A 99 -17.69 -18.01 -16.04
CA ARG A 99 -17.58 -18.78 -14.78
C ARG A 99 -16.13 -19.10 -14.41
N LYS A 100 -15.25 -18.08 -14.52
CA LYS A 100 -13.84 -18.22 -14.20
C LYS A 100 -13.59 -18.09 -12.70
N PRO A 101 -12.78 -18.97 -12.10
CA PRO A 101 -12.29 -18.76 -10.76
C PRO A 101 -11.59 -17.40 -10.67
N THR A 102 -12.06 -16.55 -9.77
CA THR A 102 -11.61 -15.15 -9.68
C THR A 102 -11.25 -14.80 -8.25
N VAL A 103 -10.10 -14.16 -8.12
CA VAL A 103 -9.60 -13.59 -6.87
C VAL A 103 -9.48 -12.08 -7.07
N VAL A 104 -10.05 -11.29 -6.17
CA VAL A 104 -9.90 -9.82 -6.18
C VAL A 104 -9.09 -9.41 -4.96
N GLU A 105 -7.94 -8.80 -5.21
CA GLU A 105 -7.10 -8.23 -4.16
C GLU A 105 -7.41 -6.74 -4.01
N HIS A 106 -7.88 -6.35 -2.83
CA HIS A 106 -8.31 -5.00 -2.52
C HIS A 106 -7.16 -4.20 -1.91
N HIS A 107 -6.56 -3.35 -2.73
CA HIS A 107 -5.52 -2.39 -2.33
C HIS A 107 -6.10 -1.05 -1.84
N GLY A 108 -7.43 -0.93 -1.83
CA GLY A 108 -8.16 0.27 -1.43
C GLY A 108 -9.67 -0.01 -1.37
N TYR A 109 -10.46 1.02 -1.63
CA TYR A 109 -11.90 1.02 -1.33
C TYR A 109 -12.78 1.19 -2.58
N GLN A 110 -12.28 0.83 -3.76
CA GLN A 110 -12.98 1.04 -5.04
C GLN A 110 -14.29 0.25 -5.17
N ALA A 111 -14.48 -0.79 -4.34
CA ALA A 111 -15.73 -1.55 -4.28
C ALA A 111 -16.83 -0.86 -3.46
N ILE A 112 -16.48 0.13 -2.62
CA ILE A 112 -17.40 0.76 -1.66
C ILE A 112 -17.30 2.30 -1.62
N CYS A 113 -16.42 2.88 -2.41
CA CYS A 113 -16.22 4.32 -2.47
C CYS A 113 -16.07 4.80 -3.91
N LEU A 114 -16.76 5.88 -4.27
CA LEU A 114 -16.78 6.41 -5.63
C LEU A 114 -15.43 6.96 -6.08
N ASN A 115 -14.65 7.55 -5.15
CA ASN A 115 -13.28 8.02 -5.40
C ASN A 115 -12.20 7.01 -4.98
N GLY A 116 -12.59 5.93 -4.27
CA GLY A 116 -11.72 4.84 -3.86
C GLY A 116 -10.82 5.11 -2.65
N GLY A 117 -10.84 6.33 -2.09
CA GLY A 117 -9.94 6.75 -1.01
C GLY A 117 -10.56 6.80 0.38
N LEU A 118 -11.89 6.67 0.52
CA LEU A 118 -12.65 6.89 1.77
C LEU A 118 -12.33 8.24 2.45
N LEU A 119 -11.92 9.23 1.68
CA LEU A 119 -11.83 10.62 2.09
C LEU A 119 -13.10 11.35 1.66
N HIS A 120 -13.78 12.00 2.60
CA HIS A 120 -14.93 12.86 2.31
C HIS A 120 -14.40 14.24 1.94
N GLU A 121 -14.34 14.52 0.65
CA GLU A 121 -13.70 15.72 0.10
C GLU A 121 -14.24 17.06 0.66
N PRO A 122 -15.56 17.24 0.86
CA PRO A 122 -16.08 18.49 1.41
C PRO A 122 -15.50 18.85 2.77
N ASP A 123 -15.35 17.86 3.64
CA ASP A 123 -14.90 18.06 5.03
C ASP A 123 -13.41 17.71 5.18
N ARG A 124 -12.77 17.17 4.13
CA ARG A 124 -11.41 16.63 4.14
C ARG A 124 -11.15 15.68 5.32
N ALA A 125 -12.18 14.89 5.63
CA ALA A 125 -12.20 13.97 6.76
C ALA A 125 -12.37 12.52 6.30
N VAL A 126 -12.05 11.59 7.17
CA VAL A 126 -12.27 10.15 6.92
C VAL A 126 -13.78 9.90 6.71
N CYS A 127 -14.12 9.28 5.58
CA CYS A 127 -15.51 8.96 5.26
C CYS A 127 -16.07 7.89 6.22
N PRO A 128 -17.18 8.14 6.91
CA PRO A 128 -17.77 7.15 7.83
C PRO A 128 -18.46 5.96 7.13
N GLY A 129 -18.28 5.80 5.80
CA GLY A 129 -18.91 4.73 5.03
C GLY A 129 -20.28 5.11 4.46
N HIS A 130 -20.41 6.28 3.90
CA HIS A 130 -21.69 6.79 3.35
C HIS A 130 -22.32 5.83 2.33
N PHE A 131 -21.52 5.24 1.42
CA PHE A 131 -22.00 4.30 0.42
C PHE A 131 -22.66 3.05 1.05
N GLN A 132 -21.99 2.43 2.02
CA GLN A 132 -22.46 1.23 2.71
C GLN A 132 -23.69 1.52 3.59
N ALA A 133 -23.76 2.72 4.17
CA ALA A 133 -24.88 3.20 4.95
C ALA A 133 -26.07 3.67 4.07
N GLY A 134 -25.99 3.55 2.73
CA GLY A 134 -27.05 4.00 1.82
C GLY A 134 -27.17 5.51 1.69
N ARG A 135 -26.29 6.29 2.30
CA ARG A 135 -26.29 7.77 2.26
C ARG A 135 -25.70 8.29 0.94
N LEU A 136 -26.32 7.91 -0.18
CA LEU A 136 -25.78 8.18 -1.51
C LEU A 136 -25.70 9.68 -1.84
N GLY A 137 -26.56 10.51 -1.25
CA GLY A 137 -26.50 11.97 -1.38
C GLY A 137 -25.15 12.54 -0.93
N GLU A 138 -24.57 12.01 0.16
CA GLU A 138 -23.24 12.40 0.65
C GLU A 138 -22.14 11.96 -0.31
N CYS A 139 -22.28 10.79 -0.92
CA CYS A 139 -21.37 10.35 -1.98
C CYS A 139 -21.40 11.28 -3.20
N PHE A 140 -22.58 11.82 -3.57
CA PHE A 140 -22.69 12.82 -4.62
C PHE A 140 -22.07 14.16 -4.23
N ARG A 141 -22.26 14.61 -2.96
CA ARG A 141 -21.60 15.83 -2.43
C ARG A 141 -20.10 15.70 -2.49
N CYS A 142 -19.56 14.54 -2.08
CA CYS A 142 -18.13 14.22 -2.12
C CYS A 142 -17.54 14.36 -3.54
N GLN A 143 -18.31 13.99 -4.58
CA GLN A 143 -17.85 14.09 -5.97
C GLN A 143 -17.97 15.51 -6.55
N ARG A 144 -18.84 16.35 -6.01
CA ARG A 144 -19.07 17.72 -6.53
C ARG A 144 -17.93 18.68 -6.24
N SER A 145 -17.13 18.43 -5.23
CA SER A 145 -15.95 19.23 -4.91
C SER A 145 -14.88 19.22 -6.03
N GLU A 146 -14.93 18.21 -6.91
CA GLU A 146 -14.01 18.06 -8.06
C GLU A 146 -14.60 18.56 -9.40
N LEU A 147 -15.44 19.61 -9.47
CA LEU A 147 -16.05 20.11 -10.74
C LEU A 147 -16.69 19.02 -11.63
N SER A 148 -17.12 17.92 -11.06
CA SER A 148 -17.69 16.79 -11.80
C SER A 148 -19.17 17.02 -12.09
N SER A 149 -19.59 16.83 -13.35
CA SER A 149 -21.01 16.88 -13.72
C SER A 149 -21.82 15.81 -12.99
N SER A 150 -23.09 16.10 -12.68
CA SER A 150 -24.00 15.13 -12.03
C SER A 150 -24.04 13.77 -12.74
N LEU A 151 -23.88 13.77 -14.07
CA LEU A 151 -23.85 12.55 -14.89
C LEU A 151 -22.59 11.70 -14.62
N LYS A 152 -21.43 12.33 -14.44
CA LYS A 152 -20.18 11.62 -14.07
C LYS A 152 -20.31 10.99 -12.68
N SER A 153 -20.91 11.70 -11.73
CA SER A 153 -21.13 11.18 -10.36
C SER A 153 -22.11 10.01 -10.37
N LEU A 154 -23.19 10.09 -11.16
CA LEU A 154 -24.13 8.98 -11.32
C LEU A 154 -23.45 7.76 -11.97
N ARG A 155 -22.66 7.96 -13.03
CA ARG A 155 -21.87 6.88 -13.64
C ARG A 155 -20.94 6.22 -12.61
N ARG A 156 -20.17 6.99 -11.84
CA ARG A 156 -19.29 6.46 -10.78
C ARG A 156 -20.08 5.65 -9.74
N LEU A 157 -21.26 6.15 -9.32
CA LEU A 157 -22.11 5.43 -8.38
C LEU A 157 -22.57 4.08 -8.94
N VAL A 158 -23.07 4.05 -10.19
CA VAL A 158 -23.50 2.81 -10.85
C VAL A 158 -22.33 1.82 -10.94
N LEU A 159 -21.17 2.28 -11.41
CA LEU A 159 -19.98 1.44 -11.51
C LEU A 159 -19.52 0.90 -10.16
N THR A 160 -19.59 1.70 -9.08
CA THR A 160 -19.25 1.24 -7.73
C THR A 160 -20.24 0.18 -7.23
N LYS A 161 -21.54 0.38 -7.44
CA LYS A 161 -22.57 -0.63 -7.11
C LYS A 161 -22.35 -1.94 -7.88
N MET A 162 -22.02 -1.85 -9.17
CA MET A 162 -21.71 -3.05 -9.98
C MET A 162 -20.45 -3.77 -9.47
N ARG A 163 -19.36 -3.05 -9.16
CA ARG A 163 -18.16 -3.63 -8.57
C ARG A 163 -18.46 -4.35 -7.26
N ASN A 164 -19.19 -3.66 -6.36
CA ASN A 164 -19.59 -4.25 -5.09
C ASN A 164 -20.38 -5.54 -5.29
N ALA A 165 -21.42 -5.52 -6.14
CA ALA A 165 -22.24 -6.70 -6.41
C ALA A 165 -21.44 -7.86 -7.02
N LEU A 166 -20.52 -7.60 -7.93
CA LEU A 166 -19.68 -8.62 -8.54
C LEU A 166 -18.67 -9.21 -7.52
N CYS A 167 -18.14 -8.38 -6.63
CA CYS A 167 -17.24 -8.83 -5.56
C CYS A 167 -17.93 -9.71 -4.51
N GLN A 168 -19.27 -9.70 -4.39
CA GLN A 168 -19.99 -10.60 -3.48
C GLN A 168 -19.82 -12.09 -3.84
N GLY A 169 -19.56 -12.41 -5.09
CA GLY A 169 -19.52 -13.79 -5.60
C GLY A 169 -18.13 -14.34 -5.92
N VAL A 170 -17.06 -13.68 -5.44
CA VAL A 170 -15.67 -14.08 -5.72
C VAL A 170 -14.86 -14.22 -4.43
N GLU A 171 -13.65 -14.80 -4.52
CA GLU A 171 -12.68 -14.78 -3.41
C GLU A 171 -12.09 -13.37 -3.30
N ASN A 172 -12.17 -12.78 -2.11
CA ASN A 172 -11.66 -11.44 -1.83
C ASN A 172 -10.43 -11.53 -0.93
N ILE A 173 -9.37 -10.85 -1.31
CA ILE A 173 -8.16 -10.64 -0.51
C ILE A 173 -8.14 -9.16 -0.10
N ALA A 174 -7.88 -8.89 1.15
CA ALA A 174 -7.64 -7.55 1.67
C ALA A 174 -6.20 -7.45 2.17
N ILE A 175 -5.51 -6.40 1.79
CA ILE A 175 -4.08 -6.20 2.13
C ILE A 175 -3.83 -5.81 3.59
N SER A 176 -4.88 -5.62 4.37
CA SER A 176 -4.85 -5.39 5.83
C SER A 176 -6.21 -5.74 6.45
N GLU A 177 -6.23 -5.98 7.75
CA GLU A 177 -7.47 -6.18 8.50
C GLU A 177 -8.37 -4.94 8.43
N HIS A 178 -7.75 -3.76 8.42
CA HIS A 178 -8.47 -2.50 8.21
C HIS A 178 -9.21 -2.48 6.87
N VAL A 179 -8.55 -2.79 5.75
CA VAL A 179 -9.18 -2.87 4.42
C VAL A 179 -10.28 -3.93 4.39
N ARG A 180 -10.06 -5.08 5.03
CA ARG A 180 -11.07 -6.14 5.15
C ARG A 180 -12.33 -5.67 5.85
N LYS A 181 -12.19 -5.04 7.01
CA LYS A 181 -13.31 -4.49 7.80
C LYS A 181 -14.05 -3.38 7.06
N ARG A 182 -13.30 -2.48 6.42
CA ARG A 182 -13.90 -1.34 5.70
C ARG A 182 -14.66 -1.79 4.45
N ASN A 183 -14.11 -2.70 3.65
CA ASN A 183 -14.80 -3.23 2.48
C ASN A 183 -15.99 -4.14 2.85
N ALA A 184 -15.90 -4.87 3.96
CA ALA A 184 -16.94 -5.78 4.49
C ALA A 184 -17.52 -6.74 3.43
N LEU A 185 -16.66 -7.25 2.54
CA LEU A 185 -17.04 -8.19 1.49
C LEU A 185 -17.02 -9.63 2.01
N PRO A 186 -17.93 -10.51 1.54
CA PRO A 186 -17.93 -11.91 1.91
C PRO A 186 -16.71 -12.62 1.32
N HIS A 187 -16.41 -13.81 1.82
CA HIS A 187 -15.25 -14.62 1.38
C HIS A 187 -13.95 -13.84 1.39
N SER A 188 -13.81 -12.89 2.34
CA SER A 188 -12.66 -12.02 2.46
C SER A 188 -11.65 -12.55 3.48
N ARG A 189 -10.38 -12.59 3.10
CA ARG A 189 -9.25 -12.90 3.96
C ARG A 189 -8.20 -11.82 3.92
N VAL A 190 -7.41 -11.69 4.97
CA VAL A 190 -6.28 -10.78 4.99
C VAL A 190 -5.05 -11.50 4.42
N MET A 191 -4.38 -10.84 3.49
CA MET A 191 -3.07 -11.23 3.00
C MET A 191 -2.23 -9.97 2.89
N TYR A 192 -1.31 -9.79 3.82
CA TYR A 192 -0.45 -8.63 3.83
C TYR A 192 0.52 -8.63 2.65
N TYR A 193 0.95 -7.48 2.23
CA TYR A 193 2.06 -7.34 1.29
C TYR A 193 3.27 -8.13 1.75
N GLY A 194 3.97 -8.74 0.78
CA GLY A 194 5.25 -9.38 1.00
C GLY A 194 6.38 -8.51 0.47
N ILE A 195 7.36 -8.25 1.32
CA ILE A 195 8.57 -7.53 0.95
C ILE A 195 9.76 -8.49 1.03
N GLU A 196 10.57 -8.52 -0.03
CA GLU A 196 11.80 -9.30 -0.04
C GLU A 196 12.82 -8.68 0.93
N ASP A 197 13.45 -9.52 1.74
CA ASP A 197 14.48 -9.06 2.66
C ASP A 197 15.80 -8.84 1.94
N VAL A 198 15.91 -7.71 1.27
CA VAL A 198 17.16 -7.24 0.62
C VAL A 198 18.09 -6.52 1.60
N PHE A 199 17.73 -6.48 2.88
CA PHE A 199 18.43 -5.73 3.92
C PHE A 199 19.16 -6.65 4.91
N GLU A 200 19.34 -7.93 4.56
CA GLU A 200 20.10 -8.88 5.35
C GLU A 200 21.56 -8.39 5.48
N GLY A 201 21.97 -8.06 6.71
CA GLY A 201 23.27 -7.44 6.99
C GLY A 201 23.28 -5.91 7.12
N GLU A 202 22.24 -5.18 6.67
CA GLU A 202 22.04 -3.76 6.96
C GLU A 202 21.41 -3.59 8.36
N THR A 203 22.10 -3.98 9.44
CA THR A 203 21.56 -3.78 10.78
C THR A 203 21.74 -2.34 11.23
N VAL A 204 20.64 -1.64 11.52
CA VAL A 204 20.65 -0.32 12.20
C VAL A 204 21.41 -0.36 13.53
N ALA A 205 21.55 -1.55 14.14
CA ALA A 205 22.34 -1.75 15.35
C ALA A 205 23.84 -1.40 15.19
N SER A 206 24.38 -1.45 13.97
CA SER A 206 25.78 -1.08 13.71
C SER A 206 25.96 0.40 13.36
N THR A 207 24.90 1.16 13.04
CA THR A 207 24.98 2.57 12.67
C THR A 207 24.52 3.53 13.77
N VAL A 208 23.80 3.05 14.81
CA VAL A 208 23.59 3.85 16.01
C VAL A 208 24.90 3.82 16.82
N SER A 209 25.91 4.49 16.29
CA SER A 209 27.10 4.89 17.05
C SER A 209 26.61 5.50 18.36
N THR A 210 27.15 4.99 19.43
CA THR A 210 27.01 5.45 20.81
C THR A 210 26.52 6.90 20.93
N CYS A 211 25.22 7.08 21.20
CA CYS A 211 24.56 8.33 21.52
C CYS A 211 24.83 9.48 20.51
N PRO A 212 24.09 9.56 19.39
CA PRO A 212 24.26 10.67 18.48
C PRO A 212 23.91 11.96 19.21
N THR A 213 24.74 12.98 19.06
CA THR A 213 24.47 14.33 19.62
C THR A 213 23.16 14.91 19.07
N ARG A 214 22.64 14.33 17.96
CA ARG A 214 21.43 14.80 17.27
C ARG A 214 20.74 13.65 16.53
N LEU A 215 19.51 13.32 16.93
CA LEU A 215 18.71 12.29 16.24
C LEU A 215 18.20 12.80 14.88
N CYS A 216 18.19 11.92 13.89
CA CYS A 216 17.62 12.16 12.58
C CYS A 216 16.31 11.38 12.43
N PHE A 217 15.20 12.09 12.29
CA PHE A 217 13.90 11.57 11.91
C PHE A 217 13.73 11.68 10.40
N ALA A 218 13.01 10.76 9.79
CA ALA A 218 12.68 10.88 8.37
C ALA A 218 11.21 10.52 8.09
N TYR A 219 10.63 11.20 7.14
CA TYR A 219 9.46 10.75 6.40
C TYR A 219 9.91 10.27 5.02
N VAL A 220 9.35 9.14 4.56
CA VAL A 220 9.63 8.60 3.23
C VAL A 220 8.32 8.37 2.50
N GLY A 221 8.09 9.09 1.40
CA GLY A 221 6.87 8.93 0.62
C GLY A 221 6.49 10.16 -0.21
N ARG A 222 5.32 10.11 -0.85
CA ARG A 222 4.80 11.23 -1.65
C ARG A 222 4.43 12.41 -0.76
N LEU A 223 4.76 13.63 -1.21
CA LEU A 223 4.40 14.87 -0.51
C LEU A 223 2.98 15.31 -0.92
N VAL A 224 1.98 14.66 -0.29
CA VAL A 224 0.55 14.90 -0.50
C VAL A 224 -0.15 15.18 0.83
N SER A 225 -1.28 15.87 0.81
CA SER A 225 -1.99 16.34 2.00
C SER A 225 -2.38 15.20 2.97
N GLU A 226 -2.72 14.03 2.43
CA GLU A 226 -3.14 12.84 3.19
C GLU A 226 -2.04 12.28 4.09
N LYS A 227 -0.79 12.61 3.80
CA LYS A 227 0.37 12.13 4.56
C LYS A 227 0.67 12.97 5.82
N GLY A 228 -0.09 14.05 6.05
CA GLY A 228 -0.05 14.79 7.30
C GLY A 228 1.27 15.49 7.61
N LEU A 229 2.07 15.84 6.59
CA LEU A 229 3.37 16.49 6.78
C LEU A 229 3.31 17.82 7.54
N PRO A 230 2.26 18.65 7.41
CA PRO A 230 2.09 19.81 8.28
C PRO A 230 2.08 19.44 9.78
N VAL A 231 1.48 18.31 10.16
CA VAL A 231 1.46 17.82 11.55
C VAL A 231 2.89 17.53 12.05
N LEU A 232 3.73 16.95 11.17
CA LEU A 232 5.15 16.70 11.49
C LEU A 232 5.93 18.02 11.63
N LEU A 233 5.67 19.02 10.79
CA LEU A 233 6.30 20.33 10.92
C LEU A 233 5.88 21.04 12.21
N ASP A 234 4.60 20.98 12.57
CA ASP A 234 4.11 21.56 13.83
C ASP A 234 4.71 20.85 15.05
N ALA A 235 4.88 19.52 15.00
CA ALA A 235 5.58 18.76 16.04
C ALA A 235 7.06 19.14 16.12
N ALA A 236 7.75 19.30 14.98
CA ALA A 236 9.13 19.74 14.92
C ALA A 236 9.31 21.15 15.49
N ALA A 237 8.38 22.08 15.21
CA ALA A 237 8.41 23.44 15.77
C ALA A 237 8.25 23.45 17.31
N ARG A 238 7.41 22.55 17.85
CA ARG A 238 7.29 22.37 19.31
C ARG A 238 8.59 21.88 19.92
N LEU A 239 9.18 20.83 19.36
CA LEU A 239 10.50 20.29 19.82
C LEU A 239 11.61 21.35 19.76
N GLN A 240 11.63 22.17 18.72
CA GLN A 240 12.59 23.27 18.61
C GLN A 240 12.39 24.31 19.73
N LYS A 241 11.14 24.69 20.05
CA LYS A 241 10.81 25.60 21.14
C LYS A 241 11.20 25.02 22.52
N GLU A 242 11.11 23.72 22.69
CA GLU A 242 11.52 22.99 23.89
C GLU A 242 13.04 22.81 24.00
N GLY A 243 13.81 23.26 23.00
CA GLY A 243 15.26 23.22 22.98
C GLY A 243 15.87 21.85 22.60
N HIS A 244 15.07 20.94 22.03
CA HIS A 244 15.60 19.65 21.59
C HIS A 244 16.50 19.76 20.36
N GLU A 245 17.53 18.91 20.32
CA GLU A 245 18.45 18.77 19.18
C GLU A 245 18.03 17.58 18.30
N PHE A 246 17.62 17.86 17.06
CA PHE A 246 17.15 16.86 16.10
C PHE A 246 17.26 17.36 14.66
N ASN A 247 17.14 16.46 13.70
CA ASN A 247 16.94 16.76 12.27
C ASN A 247 15.71 16.02 11.75
N VAL A 248 15.06 16.56 10.72
CA VAL A 248 13.98 15.92 10.00
C VAL A 248 14.27 15.93 8.51
N LEU A 249 14.18 14.77 7.87
CA LEU A 249 14.29 14.61 6.43
C LEU A 249 12.90 14.28 5.85
N LEU A 250 12.43 15.08 4.90
CA LEU A 250 11.25 14.78 4.09
C LEU A 250 11.74 14.21 2.75
N VAL A 251 11.75 12.88 2.65
CA VAL A 251 12.26 12.15 1.48
C VAL A 251 11.11 11.85 0.53
N GLY A 252 11.08 12.52 -0.59
CA GLY A 252 10.03 12.39 -1.59
C GLY A 252 9.72 13.68 -2.33
N ASP A 253 8.73 13.60 -3.21
CA ASP A 253 8.23 14.74 -3.96
C ASP A 253 6.70 14.67 -4.07
N GLY A 254 6.06 15.78 -4.48
CA GLY A 254 4.62 15.86 -4.65
C GLY A 254 4.07 17.29 -4.67
N PRO A 255 2.76 17.43 -4.90
CA PRO A 255 2.11 18.73 -5.05
C PRO A 255 2.20 19.63 -3.81
N GLU A 256 2.40 19.09 -2.62
CA GLU A 256 2.53 19.87 -1.38
C GLU A 256 3.94 20.44 -1.16
N ARG A 257 4.93 20.12 -2.01
CA ARG A 257 6.33 20.51 -1.81
C ARG A 257 6.50 22.01 -1.55
N SER A 258 5.99 22.85 -2.46
CA SER A 258 6.14 24.32 -2.34
C SER A 258 5.47 24.87 -1.07
N LYS A 259 4.35 24.30 -0.68
CA LYS A 259 3.63 24.69 0.54
C LYS A 259 4.42 24.27 1.80
N LEU A 260 5.00 23.08 1.79
CA LEU A 260 5.84 22.60 2.89
C LEU A 260 7.12 23.44 3.02
N ASP A 261 7.76 23.82 1.90
CA ASP A 261 8.92 24.72 1.92
C ASP A 261 8.57 26.07 2.55
N GLY A 262 7.43 26.66 2.17
CA GLY A 262 6.94 27.90 2.78
C GLY A 262 6.62 27.76 4.28
N GLU A 263 6.09 26.61 4.69
CA GLU A 263 5.78 26.33 6.08
C GLU A 263 7.06 26.16 6.94
N ILE A 264 8.07 25.46 6.41
CA ILE A 264 9.41 25.33 7.02
C ILE A 264 10.02 26.70 7.27
N GLU A 265 9.93 27.63 6.31
CA GLU A 265 10.42 28.98 6.43
C GLU A 265 9.64 29.75 7.50
N ARG A 266 8.32 29.75 7.42
CA ARG A 266 7.42 30.45 8.34
C ARG A 266 7.60 30.05 9.79
N GLN A 267 7.89 28.76 10.03
CA GLN A 267 8.13 28.22 11.37
C GLN A 267 9.60 28.30 11.83
N GLY A 268 10.51 28.82 11.01
CA GLY A 268 11.93 28.94 11.33
C GLY A 268 12.65 27.58 11.42
N LEU A 269 12.21 26.58 10.66
CA LEU A 269 12.72 25.20 10.74
C LEU A 269 13.83 24.88 9.72
N ARG A 270 14.34 25.86 8.95
CA ARG A 270 15.35 25.64 7.91
C ARG A 270 16.64 24.94 8.41
N ALA A 271 17.04 25.19 9.65
CA ALA A 271 18.22 24.57 10.25
C ALA A 271 17.98 23.09 10.67
N ARG A 272 16.73 22.66 10.75
CA ARG A 272 16.31 21.35 11.28
C ARG A 272 15.64 20.45 10.25
N VAL A 273 14.91 21.01 9.29
CA VAL A 273 14.07 20.26 8.34
C VAL A 273 14.56 20.48 6.91
N ARG A 274 14.74 19.38 6.18
CA ARG A 274 15.18 19.40 4.78
C ARG A 274 14.28 18.52 3.91
N ILE A 275 13.82 19.04 2.77
CA ILE A 275 13.17 18.27 1.71
C ILE A 275 14.24 17.81 0.72
N THR A 276 14.36 16.50 0.50
CA THR A 276 15.43 15.94 -0.35
C THR A 276 15.03 15.79 -1.82
N GLY A 277 13.72 15.79 -2.11
CA GLY A 277 13.18 15.35 -3.40
C GLY A 277 13.02 13.82 -3.45
N PHE A 278 12.60 13.34 -4.61
CA PHE A 278 12.41 11.89 -4.85
C PHE A 278 13.77 11.20 -4.98
N LEU A 279 13.97 10.16 -4.17
CA LEU A 279 15.17 9.30 -4.19
C LEU A 279 14.76 7.84 -4.30
N ARG A 280 15.59 7.02 -4.93
CA ARG A 280 15.40 5.57 -5.07
C ARG A 280 16.72 4.81 -5.11
N GLY A 281 16.65 3.48 -4.91
CA GLY A 281 17.81 2.60 -5.01
C GLY A 281 18.97 3.04 -4.10
N PRO A 282 20.20 3.00 -4.58
CA PRO A 282 21.40 3.29 -3.76
C PRO A 282 21.39 4.69 -3.13
N GLN A 283 20.87 5.70 -3.81
CA GLN A 283 20.80 7.07 -3.27
C GLN A 283 19.90 7.13 -2.02
N LEU A 284 18.73 6.47 -2.08
CA LEU A 284 17.84 6.37 -0.94
C LEU A 284 18.48 5.56 0.20
N SER A 285 19.10 4.42 -0.11
CA SER A 285 19.77 3.59 0.90
C SER A 285 20.89 4.34 1.60
N THR A 286 21.72 5.08 0.87
CA THR A 286 22.80 5.90 1.46
C THR A 286 22.24 6.99 2.37
N LEU A 287 21.22 7.75 1.92
CA LEU A 287 20.61 8.79 2.75
C LEU A 287 20.01 8.22 4.04
N LEU A 288 19.40 7.05 3.94
CA LEU A 288 18.74 6.42 5.07
C LEU A 288 19.72 5.82 6.10
N GLN A 289 21.02 5.69 5.81
CA GLN A 289 22.01 5.22 6.79
C GLN A 289 22.07 6.11 8.04
N ASP A 290 21.89 7.42 7.86
CA ASP A 290 21.90 8.40 8.94
C ASP A 290 20.54 8.59 9.63
N VAL A 291 19.50 7.86 9.19
CA VAL A 291 18.15 7.97 9.76
C VAL A 291 17.95 7.00 10.90
N HIS A 292 17.57 7.51 12.06
CA HIS A 292 17.35 6.74 13.28
C HIS A 292 15.91 6.29 13.44
N VAL A 293 14.95 7.17 13.08
CA VAL A 293 13.52 6.98 13.30
C VAL A 293 12.74 7.42 12.06
N VAL A 294 11.79 6.61 11.63
CA VAL A 294 10.88 7.00 10.55
C VAL A 294 9.53 7.44 11.13
N VAL A 295 9.01 8.57 10.63
CA VAL A 295 7.75 9.14 11.09
C VAL A 295 6.73 9.09 9.94
N MET A 296 5.58 8.49 10.20
CA MET A 296 4.47 8.34 9.25
C MET A 296 3.20 9.02 9.80
N PRO A 297 3.10 10.37 9.68
CA PRO A 297 2.08 11.17 10.36
C PRO A 297 0.76 11.28 9.58
N SER A 298 0.39 10.24 8.82
CA SER A 298 -0.79 10.25 7.94
C SER A 298 -2.07 10.67 8.67
N VAL A 299 -2.89 11.47 8.00
CA VAL A 299 -4.19 11.96 8.50
C VAL A 299 -5.39 11.33 7.82
N CYS A 300 -5.15 10.48 6.82
CA CYS A 300 -6.17 9.70 6.11
C CYS A 300 -5.92 8.20 6.26
N GLU A 301 -6.95 7.39 6.07
CA GLU A 301 -6.87 5.93 6.19
C GLU A 301 -5.88 5.34 5.19
N GLU A 302 -4.70 5.00 5.67
CA GLU A 302 -3.73 4.20 4.92
C GLU A 302 -4.25 2.78 4.76
N THR A 303 -4.05 2.21 3.59
CA THR A 303 -4.50 0.83 3.35
C THR A 303 -3.56 -0.21 3.95
N ALA A 304 -2.24 0.03 3.89
CA ALA A 304 -1.23 -0.86 4.49
C ALA A 304 0.05 -0.14 4.94
N GLY A 305 0.44 1.00 4.34
CA GLY A 305 1.67 1.72 4.72
C GLY A 305 2.96 0.98 4.33
N LEU A 306 3.11 0.63 3.04
CA LEU A 306 4.30 -0.07 2.51
C LEU A 306 5.62 0.56 2.96
N ALA A 307 5.73 1.89 2.90
CA ALA A 307 6.94 2.58 3.35
C ALA A 307 7.28 2.31 4.82
N ALA A 308 6.27 2.13 5.69
CA ALA A 308 6.50 1.73 7.08
C ALA A 308 7.05 0.29 7.14
N ILE A 309 6.47 -0.65 6.38
CA ILE A 309 6.94 -2.04 6.32
C ILE A 309 8.40 -2.09 5.85
N GLU A 310 8.75 -1.37 4.77
CA GLU A 310 10.12 -1.29 4.25
C GLU A 310 11.11 -0.78 5.30
N GLN A 311 10.72 0.21 6.09
CA GLN A 311 11.60 0.73 7.15
C GLN A 311 11.69 -0.21 8.35
N MET A 312 10.61 -0.90 8.69
CA MET A 312 10.62 -1.96 9.70
C MET A 312 11.49 -3.14 9.24
N MET A 313 11.47 -3.54 7.95
CA MET A 313 12.39 -4.54 7.40
C MET A 313 13.85 -4.14 7.58
N ARG A 314 14.16 -2.85 7.45
CA ARG A 314 15.52 -2.32 7.73
C ARG A 314 15.86 -2.24 9.22
N GLY A 315 14.97 -2.66 10.12
CA GLY A 315 15.16 -2.59 11.57
C GLY A 315 15.07 -1.18 12.13
N ARG A 316 14.35 -0.26 11.47
CA ARG A 316 14.14 1.10 11.98
C ARG A 316 12.93 1.19 12.87
N LEU A 317 13.05 1.99 13.92
CA LEU A 317 11.90 2.42 14.71
C LEU A 317 10.98 3.27 13.86
N VAL A 318 9.68 2.93 13.87
CA VAL A 318 8.64 3.70 13.19
C VAL A 318 7.72 4.35 14.22
N ILE A 319 7.52 5.66 14.11
CA ILE A 319 6.45 6.41 14.78
C ILE A 319 5.33 6.63 13.74
N ALA A 320 4.13 6.20 14.02
CA ALA A 320 3.03 6.25 13.05
C ALA A 320 1.73 6.76 13.65
N SER A 321 0.88 7.36 12.82
CA SER A 321 -0.49 7.68 13.20
C SER A 321 -1.33 6.42 13.37
N ALA A 322 -2.21 6.39 14.38
CA ALA A 322 -3.17 5.34 14.66
C ALA A 322 -4.35 5.39 13.66
N ILE A 323 -4.05 5.28 12.35
CA ILE A 323 -5.07 5.44 11.32
C ILE A 323 -4.95 4.38 10.22
N GLY A 324 -6.09 3.82 9.82
CA GLY A 324 -6.13 2.82 8.76
C GLY A 324 -5.32 1.56 9.08
N GLY A 325 -4.73 0.96 8.06
CA GLY A 325 -3.83 -0.18 8.18
C GLY A 325 -2.44 0.18 8.74
N LEU A 326 -2.10 1.47 8.83
CA LEU A 326 -0.77 1.90 9.28
C LEU A 326 -0.52 1.55 10.76
N GLY A 327 -1.52 1.82 11.63
CA GLY A 327 -1.45 1.43 13.04
C GLY A 327 -1.37 -0.09 13.23
N GLU A 328 -2.06 -0.86 12.36
CA GLU A 328 -2.01 -2.32 12.32
C GLU A 328 -0.61 -2.83 11.92
N VAL A 329 0.00 -2.22 10.92
CA VAL A 329 1.35 -2.57 10.45
C VAL A 329 2.37 -2.38 11.55
N VAL A 330 2.41 -1.20 12.15
CA VAL A 330 3.38 -0.86 13.19
C VAL A 330 3.12 -1.65 14.48
N GLY A 331 1.86 -1.73 14.91
CA GLY A 331 1.44 -2.49 16.09
C GLY A 331 2.27 -2.15 17.33
N SER A 332 2.62 -3.17 18.11
CA SER A 332 3.46 -3.04 19.33
C SER A 332 4.96 -2.98 19.03
N ALA A 333 5.38 -3.07 17.77
CA ALA A 333 6.78 -3.05 17.36
C ALA A 333 7.31 -1.64 17.03
N GLY A 334 6.48 -0.62 17.21
CA GLY A 334 6.84 0.79 17.05
C GLY A 334 6.04 1.66 18.01
N ILE A 335 5.94 2.95 17.70
CA ILE A 335 5.18 3.92 18.48
C ILE A 335 3.99 4.40 17.63
N VAL A 336 2.81 4.40 18.25
CA VAL A 336 1.58 4.82 17.57
C VAL A 336 0.97 6.01 18.31
N CYS A 337 0.64 7.08 17.58
CA CYS A 337 0.05 8.31 18.13
C CYS A 337 -1.28 8.65 17.43
N PRO A 338 -2.16 9.46 18.04
CA PRO A 338 -3.38 9.94 17.41
C PRO A 338 -3.11 10.67 16.08
N PRO A 339 -3.91 10.45 15.03
CA PRO A 339 -3.73 11.14 13.75
C PRO A 339 -4.10 12.62 13.86
N GLY A 340 -3.32 13.48 13.20
CA GLY A 340 -3.56 14.92 13.17
C GLY A 340 -3.17 15.67 14.45
N ASP A 341 -2.66 14.98 15.46
CA ASP A 341 -2.27 15.56 16.76
C ASP A 341 -0.75 15.81 16.79
N ALA A 342 -0.37 17.07 16.54
CA ALA A 342 1.03 17.50 16.54
C ALA A 342 1.65 17.49 17.94
N GLU A 343 0.86 17.65 19.00
CA GLU A 343 1.35 17.60 20.38
C GLU A 343 1.68 16.18 20.78
N ALA A 344 0.77 15.24 20.53
CA ALA A 344 1.03 13.82 20.76
C ALA A 344 2.22 13.32 19.93
N LEU A 345 2.36 13.75 18.68
CA LEU A 345 3.51 13.39 17.85
C LEU A 345 4.82 13.96 18.41
N ALA A 346 4.83 15.23 18.81
CA ALA A 346 5.98 15.85 19.46
C ALA A 346 6.36 15.12 20.74
N GLY A 347 5.39 14.73 21.57
CA GLY A 347 5.63 13.94 22.79
C GLY A 347 6.27 12.58 22.49
N CYS A 348 5.81 11.89 21.44
CA CYS A 348 6.43 10.62 20.99
C CYS A 348 7.88 10.84 20.52
N MET A 349 8.13 11.88 19.74
CA MET A 349 9.47 12.21 19.25
C MET A 349 10.40 12.64 20.40
N SER A 350 9.92 13.47 21.35
CA SER A 350 10.64 13.90 22.54
C SER A 350 11.03 12.71 23.43
N ALA A 351 10.12 11.77 23.64
CA ALA A 351 10.40 10.54 24.39
C ALA A 351 11.51 9.70 23.77
N VAL A 352 11.59 9.66 22.44
CA VAL A 352 12.69 8.96 21.73
C VAL A 352 13.99 9.74 21.84
N ILE A 353 13.95 11.08 21.80
CA ILE A 353 15.15 11.93 22.02
C ILE A 353 15.69 11.76 23.43
N ALA A 354 14.82 11.68 24.42
CA ALA A 354 15.21 11.49 25.83
C ALA A 354 15.77 10.08 26.12
N HIS A 355 15.37 9.07 25.32
CA HIS A 355 15.74 7.66 25.52
C HIS A 355 16.26 7.01 24.24
N PRO A 356 17.35 7.51 23.62
CA PRO A 356 17.87 7.01 22.35
C PRO A 356 18.33 5.55 22.42
N GLU A 357 18.70 5.04 23.60
CA GLU A 357 19.09 3.65 23.84
C GLU A 357 17.97 2.65 23.50
N ARG A 358 16.72 3.09 23.47
CA ARG A 358 15.56 2.24 23.14
C ARG A 358 15.37 2.03 21.64
N ILE A 359 15.99 2.86 20.81
CA ILE A 359 15.79 2.84 19.33
C ILE A 359 16.21 1.48 18.77
N ALA A 360 17.38 0.97 19.15
CA ALA A 360 17.88 -0.32 18.66
C ALA A 360 16.98 -1.49 19.04
N ALA A 361 16.50 -1.53 20.29
CA ALA A 361 15.63 -2.59 20.77
C ALA A 361 14.25 -2.56 20.06
N LEU A 362 13.66 -1.38 19.85
CA LEU A 362 12.40 -1.21 19.12
C LEU A 362 12.58 -1.47 17.64
N GLY A 363 13.69 -1.07 17.05
CA GLY A 363 14.05 -1.37 15.67
C GLY A 363 14.19 -2.87 15.41
N SER A 364 14.81 -3.61 16.32
CA SER A 364 14.90 -5.08 16.25
C SER A 364 13.52 -5.74 16.32
N LYS A 365 12.64 -5.30 17.20
CA LYS A 365 11.23 -5.76 17.26
C LYS A 365 10.47 -5.42 15.99
N ALA A 366 10.71 -4.24 15.40
CA ALA A 366 10.09 -3.84 14.14
C ALA A 366 10.51 -4.79 13.01
N ARG A 367 11.80 -5.14 12.91
CA ARG A 367 12.31 -6.09 11.93
C ARG A 367 11.76 -7.50 12.13
N GLU A 368 11.75 -8.01 13.35
CA GLU A 368 11.17 -9.32 13.68
C GLU A 368 9.70 -9.39 13.23
N ARG A 369 8.91 -8.38 13.57
CA ARG A 369 7.53 -8.27 13.14
C ARG A 369 7.42 -8.20 11.61
N ALA A 370 8.25 -7.40 10.97
CA ALA A 370 8.22 -7.25 9.52
C ALA A 370 8.53 -8.56 8.80
N LEU A 371 9.56 -9.28 9.22
CA LEU A 371 9.94 -10.58 8.65
C LEU A 371 8.85 -11.65 8.87
N SER A 372 8.28 -11.72 10.07
CA SER A 372 7.27 -12.73 10.38
C SER A 372 5.91 -12.45 9.73
N THR A 373 5.52 -11.16 9.58
CA THR A 373 4.17 -10.78 9.14
C THR A 373 4.13 -10.37 7.67
N PHE A 374 5.20 -9.73 7.16
CA PHE A 374 5.25 -9.12 5.83
C PHE A 374 6.34 -9.76 4.95
N GLY A 375 6.78 -10.98 5.30
CA GLY A 375 7.80 -11.71 4.54
C GLY A 375 7.29 -12.11 3.14
N TYR A 376 8.16 -11.99 2.14
CA TYR A 376 7.86 -12.26 0.74
C TYR A 376 7.41 -13.70 0.49
N THR A 377 8.15 -14.69 1.03
CA THR A 377 7.85 -16.11 0.89
C THR A 377 6.45 -16.43 1.41
N ARG A 378 6.06 -15.89 2.56
CA ARG A 378 4.72 -16.06 3.13
C ARG A 378 3.64 -15.57 2.17
N MET A 379 3.80 -14.37 1.60
CA MET A 379 2.85 -13.84 0.62
C MET A 379 2.70 -14.76 -0.59
N LEU A 380 3.80 -15.30 -1.13
CA LEU A 380 3.76 -16.22 -2.27
C LEU A 380 3.03 -17.53 -1.93
N GLU A 381 3.31 -18.12 -0.78
CA GLU A 381 2.66 -19.36 -0.32
C GLU A 381 1.16 -19.19 -0.13
N GLU A 382 0.74 -18.08 0.49
CA GLU A 382 -0.67 -17.76 0.70
C GLU A 382 -1.41 -17.58 -0.63
N HIS A 383 -0.82 -16.86 -1.60
CA HIS A 383 -1.39 -16.70 -2.94
C HIS A 383 -1.45 -18.03 -3.70
N ALA A 384 -0.39 -18.83 -3.65
CA ALA A 384 -0.37 -20.16 -4.27
C ALA A 384 -1.49 -21.04 -3.72
N GLN A 385 -1.71 -21.05 -2.40
CA GLN A 385 -2.82 -21.79 -1.78
C GLN A 385 -4.19 -21.31 -2.24
N VAL A 386 -4.38 -19.99 -2.37
CA VAL A 386 -5.65 -19.42 -2.87
C VAL A 386 -5.90 -19.84 -4.30
N TYR A 387 -4.88 -19.80 -5.17
CA TYR A 387 -5.03 -20.16 -6.57
C TYR A 387 -5.31 -21.66 -6.74
N ARG A 388 -4.65 -22.55 -5.98
CA ARG A 388 -4.95 -24.00 -5.96
C ARG A 388 -6.41 -24.24 -5.57
N ARG A 389 -6.90 -23.61 -4.51
CA ARG A 389 -8.30 -23.75 -4.06
C ARG A 389 -9.28 -23.20 -5.09
N ALA A 390 -9.00 -22.04 -5.68
CA ALA A 390 -9.87 -21.44 -6.70
C ALA A 390 -9.96 -22.35 -7.94
N ALA A 391 -8.85 -22.91 -8.40
CA ALA A 391 -8.81 -23.82 -9.54
C ALA A 391 -9.51 -25.16 -9.26
N SER A 392 -9.40 -25.73 -8.04
CA SER A 392 -10.01 -27.00 -7.67
C SER A 392 -11.54 -26.93 -7.56
N LYS A 393 -12.10 -25.84 -7.04
CA LYS A 393 -13.58 -25.62 -6.97
C LYS A 393 -14.24 -25.79 -8.34
N ARG A 394 -13.57 -25.42 -9.44
CA ARG A 394 -14.09 -25.58 -10.80
C ARG A 394 -14.11 -27.02 -11.27
N ARG A 395 -13.13 -27.85 -10.89
CA ARG A 395 -13.10 -29.26 -11.30
C ARG A 395 -14.30 -30.02 -10.74
N VAL A 396 -14.69 -29.73 -9.50
CA VAL A 396 -15.84 -30.37 -8.84
C VAL A 396 -17.17 -29.92 -9.44
N SER A 397 -17.32 -28.66 -9.82
CA SER A 397 -18.58 -28.14 -10.43
C SER A 397 -18.82 -28.60 -11.88
N ASN A 398 -17.80 -29.12 -12.55
CA ASN A 398 -17.88 -29.63 -13.92
C ASN A 398 -18.02 -31.16 -14.00
N LEU A 399 -18.05 -31.87 -12.86
CA LEU A 399 -18.40 -33.31 -12.86
C LEU A 399 -19.90 -33.45 -13.14
N PRO A 400 -20.31 -34.33 -14.09
CA PRO A 400 -21.72 -34.57 -14.31
C PRO A 400 -22.34 -35.09 -13.01
N ARG A 401 -23.42 -34.44 -12.56
CA ARG A 401 -24.22 -34.97 -11.46
C ARG A 401 -24.76 -36.32 -11.93
N SER A 402 -24.22 -37.40 -11.37
CA SER A 402 -24.68 -38.76 -11.54
C SER A 402 -26.10 -38.96 -11.02
#